data_2fda178a19d8626b2a9b1028d729ed98
#
_entry.id   2fda178a19d8626b2a9b1028d729ed98
#
_cell.length_a   1.000
_cell.length_b   1.000
_cell.length_c   1.000
_cell.angle_alpha   90.00
_cell.angle_beta   90.00
_cell.angle_gamma   90.00
#
_symmetry.space_group_name_H-M   'P 1'
#
loop_
_entity.id
_entity.type
_entity.pdbx_description
1 polymer ?
#
loop_
_entity_poly.entity_id
_entity_poly.type
_entity_poly.pdbx_seq_one_letter_code
_entity_poly.pdbx_strand_id
1 'polypeptide(L)'
;MSDHDLTKEEEHELAAVKAATLIESLPWLKRFSGKVVVVKFGGNAMINEDLKRAFAEDMVYLRYAGLHPVVVHGGGPQISAALKEQGIESEFRGGYRVTTTEAITVVRDVLAGEVNREIVELVNEHGDGLAVGVFGDGGSLFTGEKKGVVVDGEHFDLGHVGDITHVDPSGVLAAIEAGRIPVVSSIAIDDAHPDQALNVNADAAAGALAIALKAAKLMMLTDVPGLYRNWPDRDSIVDLIAVEELRELLPSLESGMIPKMTACLDAVVGGVGGATIIDGRIPHSILLEVFTLRGAGTEVIPDPSRRTENQMTHAEIGRRVAASASSSATDHGTTTSSAADRTAGKHEATTEKGHEQ
;
A
#
# COMPACT_ATOMS: atom_id res chain seq x y z
N MET A 1 11.41 -18.71 17.25
CA MET A 1 11.36 -19.00 18.69
C MET A 1 10.04 -19.71 18.93
N SER A 2 10.08 -20.97 19.39
CA SER A 2 8.87 -21.75 19.63
C SER A 2 8.18 -21.25 20.92
N ASP A 3 6.86 -21.15 20.90
CA ASP A 3 5.96 -20.71 21.99
C ASP A 3 6.04 -21.55 23.29
N HIS A 4 7.09 -22.36 23.47
CA HIS A 4 7.16 -23.37 24.54
C HIS A 4 8.08 -23.01 25.73
N ASP A 5 8.72 -21.84 25.71
CA ASP A 5 9.69 -21.45 26.75
C ASP A 5 9.39 -20.12 27.48
N LEU A 6 8.20 -19.54 27.28
CA LEU A 6 7.82 -18.30 27.96
C LEU A 6 7.25 -18.59 29.38
N THR A 7 7.57 -17.76 30.34
CA THR A 7 6.89 -17.75 31.63
C THR A 7 5.45 -17.22 31.49
N LYS A 8 4.57 -17.54 32.43
CA LYS A 8 3.18 -17.02 32.42
C LYS A 8 3.11 -15.50 32.42
N GLU A 9 4.08 -14.83 33.00
CA GLU A 9 4.16 -13.35 33.03
C GLU A 9 4.54 -12.82 31.65
N GLU A 10 5.53 -13.40 30.98
CA GLU A 10 5.90 -13.08 29.59
C GLU A 10 4.77 -13.37 28.61
N GLU A 11 4.02 -14.48 28.79
CA GLU A 11 2.82 -14.78 28.00
C GLU A 11 1.74 -13.70 28.15
N HIS A 12 1.49 -13.22 29.39
CA HIS A 12 0.52 -12.15 29.65
C HIS A 12 0.97 -10.82 29.06
N GLU A 13 2.25 -10.46 29.18
CA GLU A 13 2.78 -9.25 28.57
C GLU A 13 2.67 -9.28 27.05
N LEU A 14 3.04 -10.41 26.43
CA LEU A 14 2.92 -10.60 24.99
C LEU A 14 1.45 -10.53 24.52
N ALA A 15 0.52 -11.14 25.28
CA ALA A 15 -0.91 -11.05 24.98
C ALA A 15 -1.43 -9.62 25.08
N ALA A 16 -0.98 -8.85 26.09
CA ALA A 16 -1.33 -7.44 26.22
C ALA A 16 -0.81 -6.60 25.05
N VAL A 17 0.43 -6.82 24.59
CA VAL A 17 0.99 -6.14 23.42
C VAL A 17 0.20 -6.48 22.16
N LYS A 18 -0.12 -7.77 21.93
CA LYS A 18 -0.94 -8.21 20.78
C LYS A 18 -2.32 -7.54 20.80
N ALA A 19 -2.98 -7.49 21.96
CA ALA A 19 -4.29 -6.84 22.10
C ALA A 19 -4.20 -5.31 21.85
N ALA A 20 -3.16 -4.65 22.37
CA ALA A 20 -2.93 -3.22 22.15
C ALA A 20 -2.73 -2.91 20.65
N THR A 21 -1.97 -3.72 19.93
CA THR A 21 -1.76 -3.59 18.48
C THR A 21 -3.08 -3.71 17.70
N LEU A 22 -3.95 -4.67 18.08
CA LEU A 22 -5.26 -4.81 17.45
C LEU A 22 -6.17 -3.59 17.71
N ILE A 23 -6.13 -3.04 18.92
CA ILE A 23 -6.89 -1.82 19.25
C ILE A 23 -6.32 -0.59 18.54
N GLU A 24 -4.99 -0.49 18.41
CA GLU A 24 -4.33 0.57 17.63
C GLU A 24 -4.78 0.56 16.17
N SER A 25 -5.01 -0.61 15.58
CA SER A 25 -5.46 -0.75 14.19
C SER A 25 -6.90 -0.28 13.94
N LEU A 26 -7.76 -0.21 14.95
CA LEU A 26 -9.19 0.06 14.82
C LEU A 26 -9.56 1.37 14.09
N PRO A 27 -8.91 2.52 14.33
CA PRO A 27 -9.15 3.75 13.58
C PRO A 27 -8.86 3.59 12.08
N TRP A 28 -7.84 2.84 11.74
CA TRP A 28 -7.42 2.56 10.37
C TRP A 28 -8.40 1.63 9.67
N LEU A 29 -8.85 0.58 10.33
CA LEU A 29 -9.92 -0.29 9.84
C LEU A 29 -11.18 0.52 9.51
N LYS A 30 -11.60 1.43 10.38
CA LYS A 30 -12.75 2.32 10.13
C LYS A 30 -12.52 3.25 8.95
N ARG A 31 -11.30 3.80 8.80
CA ARG A 31 -10.96 4.72 7.72
C ARG A 31 -10.93 4.05 6.36
N PHE A 32 -10.32 2.86 6.28
CA PHE A 32 -10.07 2.18 5.02
C PHE A 32 -11.13 1.13 4.65
N SER A 33 -12.09 0.84 5.52
CA SER A 33 -13.20 -0.08 5.22
C SER A 33 -13.95 0.37 3.97
N GLY A 34 -14.10 -0.55 3.00
CA GLY A 34 -14.72 -0.32 1.70
C GLY A 34 -13.93 0.58 0.76
N LYS A 35 -12.67 0.90 1.07
CA LYS A 35 -11.81 1.75 0.22
C LYS A 35 -10.88 0.91 -0.64
N VAL A 36 -10.65 1.40 -1.86
CA VAL A 36 -9.63 0.84 -2.74
C VAL A 36 -8.25 1.30 -2.29
N VAL A 37 -7.33 0.34 -2.18
CA VAL A 37 -5.90 0.58 -1.98
C VAL A 37 -5.14 -0.11 -3.11
N VAL A 38 -4.27 0.64 -3.80
CA VAL A 38 -3.45 0.09 -4.88
C VAL A 38 -2.07 -0.21 -4.32
N VAL A 39 -1.59 -1.43 -4.56
CA VAL A 39 -0.27 -1.89 -4.10
C VAL A 39 0.56 -2.27 -5.32
N LYS A 40 1.64 -1.52 -5.54
CA LYS A 40 2.62 -1.88 -6.57
C LYS A 40 3.60 -2.90 -6.00
N PHE A 41 3.60 -4.09 -6.58
CA PHE A 41 4.49 -5.20 -6.24
C PHE A 41 5.66 -5.28 -7.20
N GLY A 42 6.90 -5.32 -6.68
CA GLY A 42 8.10 -5.33 -7.52
C GLY A 42 9.38 -5.38 -6.69
N GLY A 43 10.53 -5.36 -7.36
CA GLY A 43 11.85 -5.42 -6.72
C GLY A 43 12.17 -6.77 -6.10
N ASN A 44 12.98 -6.76 -5.04
CA ASN A 44 13.40 -7.98 -4.34
C ASN A 44 12.24 -8.77 -3.72
N ALA A 45 11.12 -8.10 -3.41
CA ALA A 45 9.92 -8.76 -2.91
C ALA A 45 9.34 -9.80 -3.89
N MET A 46 9.61 -9.65 -5.20
CA MET A 46 9.17 -10.62 -6.23
C MET A 46 10.12 -11.80 -6.42
N ILE A 47 11.28 -11.80 -5.78
CA ILE A 47 12.32 -12.84 -5.99
C ILE A 47 12.46 -13.74 -4.76
N ASN A 48 12.27 -13.17 -3.58
CA ASN A 48 12.40 -13.89 -2.31
C ASN A 48 11.08 -14.55 -1.93
N GLU A 49 11.09 -15.88 -1.76
CA GLU A 49 9.89 -16.69 -1.49
C GLU A 49 9.19 -16.32 -0.17
N ASP A 50 9.95 -15.98 0.88
CA ASP A 50 9.36 -15.58 2.16
C ASP A 50 8.68 -14.21 2.05
N LEU A 51 9.27 -13.27 1.27
CA LEU A 51 8.66 -11.97 1.01
C LEU A 51 7.43 -12.07 0.10
N LYS A 52 7.45 -12.96 -0.91
CA LYS A 52 6.28 -13.26 -1.73
C LYS A 52 5.12 -13.80 -0.89
N ARG A 53 5.41 -14.73 0.01
CA ARG A 53 4.40 -15.30 0.93
C ARG A 53 3.83 -14.22 1.85
N ALA A 54 4.70 -13.43 2.51
CA ALA A 54 4.26 -12.33 3.37
C ALA A 54 3.39 -11.31 2.60
N PHE A 55 3.75 -10.99 1.35
CA PHE A 55 2.94 -10.14 0.49
C PHE A 55 1.54 -10.73 0.23
N ALA A 56 1.46 -12.02 -0.10
CA ALA A 56 0.18 -12.68 -0.36
C ALA A 56 -0.71 -12.69 0.89
N GLU A 57 -0.15 -13.00 2.05
CA GLU A 57 -0.83 -12.94 3.34
C GLU A 57 -1.33 -11.51 3.65
N ASP A 58 -0.53 -10.48 3.36
CA ASP A 58 -0.93 -9.07 3.52
C ASP A 58 -2.13 -8.73 2.62
N MET A 59 -2.13 -9.15 1.36
CA MET A 59 -3.26 -8.89 0.43
C MET A 59 -4.54 -9.55 0.93
N VAL A 60 -4.46 -10.80 1.36
CA VAL A 60 -5.59 -11.55 1.94
C VAL A 60 -6.07 -10.87 3.22
N TYR A 61 -5.16 -10.47 4.10
CA TYR A 61 -5.50 -9.76 5.33
C TYR A 61 -6.23 -8.44 5.04
N LEU A 62 -5.71 -7.60 4.13
CA LEU A 62 -6.38 -6.35 3.74
C LEU A 62 -7.79 -6.61 3.23
N ARG A 63 -7.98 -7.65 2.43
CA ARG A 63 -9.29 -8.01 1.89
C ARG A 63 -10.28 -8.41 2.98
N TYR A 64 -9.89 -9.27 3.93
CA TYR A 64 -10.72 -9.66 5.06
C TYR A 64 -10.91 -8.55 6.09
N ALA A 65 -9.98 -7.62 6.20
CA ALA A 65 -10.11 -6.39 7.00
C ALA A 65 -11.11 -5.38 6.40
N GLY A 66 -11.70 -5.70 5.24
CA GLY A 66 -12.75 -4.89 4.59
C GLY A 66 -12.23 -3.85 3.59
N LEU A 67 -10.94 -3.86 3.26
CA LEU A 67 -10.37 -3.05 2.19
C LEU A 67 -10.58 -3.75 0.84
N HIS A 68 -10.37 -2.99 -0.24
CA HIS A 68 -10.32 -3.49 -1.62
C HIS A 68 -8.90 -3.35 -2.18
N PRO A 69 -7.98 -4.30 -1.87
CA PRO A 69 -6.64 -4.26 -2.43
C PRO A 69 -6.66 -4.57 -3.93
N VAL A 70 -5.85 -3.82 -4.68
CA VAL A 70 -5.58 -4.01 -6.11
C VAL A 70 -4.07 -4.08 -6.27
N VAL A 71 -3.58 -5.17 -6.84
CA VAL A 71 -2.15 -5.39 -7.07
C VAL A 71 -1.78 -4.94 -8.48
N VAL A 72 -0.73 -4.14 -8.61
CA VAL A 72 -0.08 -3.83 -9.89
C VAL A 72 1.34 -4.33 -9.84
N HIS A 73 1.76 -5.14 -10.80
CA HIS A 73 3.09 -5.73 -10.79
C HIS A 73 3.90 -5.41 -12.03
N GLY A 74 5.21 -5.40 -11.86
CA GLY A 74 6.20 -5.49 -12.94
C GLY A 74 6.73 -6.92 -13.08
N GLY A 75 7.95 -7.06 -13.62
CA GLY A 75 8.60 -8.36 -13.82
C GLY A 75 9.96 -8.21 -14.46
N GLY A 76 10.69 -7.12 -14.16
CA GLY A 76 11.98 -6.84 -14.79
C GLY A 76 12.99 -7.99 -14.78
N PRO A 77 13.23 -8.66 -13.62
CA PRO A 77 14.11 -9.81 -13.55
C PRO A 77 13.63 -10.99 -14.40
N GLN A 78 12.34 -11.31 -14.35
CA GLN A 78 11.73 -12.41 -15.12
C GLN A 78 11.81 -12.14 -16.63
N ILE A 79 11.50 -10.92 -17.07
CA ILE A 79 11.69 -10.49 -18.47
C ILE A 79 13.14 -10.66 -18.90
N SER A 80 14.11 -10.22 -18.06
CA SER A 80 15.54 -10.35 -18.39
C SER A 80 15.96 -11.81 -18.54
N ALA A 81 15.45 -12.70 -17.69
CA ALA A 81 15.72 -14.13 -17.77
C ALA A 81 15.13 -14.74 -19.05
N ALA A 82 13.88 -14.46 -19.37
CA ALA A 82 13.20 -14.98 -20.55
C ALA A 82 13.81 -14.49 -21.87
N LEU A 83 14.16 -13.20 -21.97
CA LEU A 83 14.86 -12.66 -23.15
C LEU A 83 16.21 -13.33 -23.35
N LYS A 84 16.98 -13.52 -22.28
CA LYS A 84 18.27 -14.20 -22.32
C LYS A 84 18.15 -15.66 -22.78
N GLU A 85 17.13 -16.39 -22.30
CA GLU A 85 16.86 -17.77 -22.70
C GLU A 85 16.55 -17.88 -24.20
N GLN A 86 15.85 -16.87 -24.75
CA GLN A 86 15.54 -16.80 -26.18
C GLN A 86 16.65 -16.17 -27.03
N GLY A 87 17.79 -15.79 -26.43
CA GLY A 87 18.91 -15.18 -27.12
C GLY A 87 18.66 -13.75 -27.59
N ILE A 88 17.65 -13.06 -27.01
CA ILE A 88 17.33 -11.67 -27.34
C ILE A 88 18.13 -10.75 -26.40
N GLU A 89 18.91 -9.85 -26.99
CA GLU A 89 19.66 -8.87 -26.21
C GLU A 89 18.74 -7.87 -25.50
N SER A 90 19.07 -7.54 -24.24
CA SER A 90 18.32 -6.60 -23.42
C SER A 90 19.19 -5.36 -23.16
N GLU A 91 18.83 -4.23 -23.75
CA GLU A 91 19.47 -2.94 -23.56
C GLU A 91 18.60 -2.03 -22.68
N PHE A 92 19.25 -1.17 -21.86
CA PHE A 92 18.57 -0.13 -21.09
C PHE A 92 19.08 1.24 -21.47
N ARG A 93 18.16 2.21 -21.67
CA ARG A 93 18.47 3.62 -21.93
C ARG A 93 17.61 4.50 -21.06
N GLY A 94 18.23 5.41 -20.34
CA GLY A 94 17.52 6.30 -19.40
C GLY A 94 16.69 5.58 -18.36
N GLY A 95 17.08 4.34 -17.97
CA GLY A 95 16.33 3.51 -17.01
C GLY A 95 15.18 2.69 -17.63
N TYR A 96 14.91 2.83 -18.92
CA TYR A 96 13.91 2.05 -19.65
C TYR A 96 14.56 0.92 -20.44
N ARG A 97 13.89 -0.24 -20.49
CA ARG A 97 14.30 -1.35 -21.35
C ARG A 97 13.90 -1.03 -22.78
N VAL A 98 14.87 -0.95 -23.69
CA VAL A 98 14.59 -0.91 -25.13
C VAL A 98 13.85 -2.20 -25.50
N THR A 99 12.63 -2.07 -26.05
CA THR A 99 11.73 -3.20 -26.30
C THR A 99 11.42 -3.30 -27.79
N THR A 100 12.16 -4.18 -28.48
CA THR A 100 11.96 -4.43 -29.93
C THR A 100 10.63 -5.15 -30.17
N THR A 101 10.22 -5.27 -31.45
CA THR A 101 9.02 -6.03 -31.85
C THR A 101 9.11 -7.52 -31.45
N GLU A 102 10.30 -8.07 -31.42
CA GLU A 102 10.53 -9.44 -30.95
C GLU A 102 10.44 -9.52 -29.44
N ALA A 103 11.05 -8.56 -28.74
CA ALA A 103 11.05 -8.51 -27.28
C ALA A 103 9.67 -8.26 -26.66
N ILE A 104 8.79 -7.47 -27.31
CA ILE A 104 7.47 -7.15 -26.71
C ILE A 104 6.59 -8.40 -26.57
N THR A 105 6.71 -9.37 -27.46
CA THR A 105 5.97 -10.64 -27.35
C THR A 105 6.38 -11.38 -26.08
N VAL A 106 7.70 -11.49 -25.84
CA VAL A 106 8.25 -12.14 -24.65
C VAL A 106 7.85 -11.36 -23.38
N VAL A 107 7.96 -10.02 -23.41
CA VAL A 107 7.55 -9.16 -22.29
C VAL A 107 6.08 -9.39 -21.91
N ARG A 108 5.19 -9.45 -22.91
CA ARG A 108 3.77 -9.70 -22.71
C ARG A 108 3.52 -11.07 -22.11
N ASP A 109 4.11 -12.12 -22.68
CA ASP A 109 3.92 -13.49 -22.23
C ASP A 109 4.43 -13.68 -20.80
N VAL A 110 5.56 -13.06 -20.44
CA VAL A 110 6.09 -13.06 -19.06
C VAL A 110 5.18 -12.31 -18.11
N LEU A 111 4.82 -11.06 -18.43
CA LEU A 111 4.06 -10.22 -17.49
C LEU A 111 2.62 -10.69 -17.34
N ALA A 112 1.90 -10.88 -18.45
CA ALA A 112 0.49 -11.26 -18.42
C ALA A 112 0.28 -12.77 -18.22
N GLY A 113 1.22 -13.59 -18.66
CA GLY A 113 1.13 -15.05 -18.57
C GLY A 113 1.75 -15.63 -17.30
N GLU A 114 3.04 -15.44 -17.08
CA GLU A 114 3.79 -16.13 -16.03
C GLU A 114 3.69 -15.41 -14.69
N VAL A 115 4.15 -14.17 -14.63
CA VAL A 115 4.24 -13.41 -13.38
C VAL A 115 2.85 -13.13 -12.79
N ASN A 116 1.90 -12.72 -13.63
CA ASN A 116 0.54 -12.47 -13.17
C ASN A 116 -0.09 -13.72 -12.58
N ARG A 117 0.03 -14.87 -13.27
CA ARG A 117 -0.50 -16.15 -12.80
C ARG A 117 0.16 -16.58 -11.49
N GLU A 118 1.49 -16.47 -11.37
CA GLU A 118 2.22 -16.80 -10.14
C GLU A 118 1.69 -15.99 -8.94
N ILE A 119 1.48 -14.68 -9.10
CA ILE A 119 0.96 -13.83 -8.02
C ILE A 119 -0.50 -14.22 -7.69
N VAL A 120 -1.34 -14.48 -8.69
CA VAL A 120 -2.73 -14.92 -8.49
C VAL A 120 -2.77 -16.24 -7.74
N GLU A 121 -1.97 -17.22 -8.13
CA GLU A 121 -1.89 -18.53 -7.47
C GLU A 121 -1.43 -18.38 -6.02
N LEU A 122 -0.38 -17.59 -5.78
CA LEU A 122 0.17 -17.37 -4.45
C LEU A 122 -0.85 -16.71 -3.50
N VAL A 123 -1.57 -15.68 -3.96
CA VAL A 123 -2.63 -15.06 -3.14
C VAL A 123 -3.79 -16.03 -2.92
N ASN A 124 -4.13 -16.86 -3.91
CA ASN A 124 -5.21 -17.85 -3.82
C ASN A 124 -4.88 -19.02 -2.89
N GLU A 125 -3.62 -19.39 -2.72
CA GLU A 125 -3.18 -20.38 -1.72
C GLU A 125 -3.52 -19.95 -0.29
N HIS A 126 -3.47 -18.64 -0.01
CA HIS A 126 -3.75 -18.07 1.32
C HIS A 126 -5.19 -17.56 1.47
N GLY A 127 -5.90 -17.32 0.37
CA GLY A 127 -7.17 -16.61 0.34
C GLY A 127 -8.33 -17.36 -0.33
N ASP A 128 -8.29 -18.70 -0.43
CA ASP A 128 -9.39 -19.52 -0.96
C ASP A 128 -9.94 -19.01 -2.32
N GLY A 129 -9.06 -18.62 -3.23
CA GLY A 129 -9.45 -18.17 -4.57
C GLY A 129 -9.89 -16.70 -4.63
N LEU A 130 -9.39 -15.81 -3.77
CA LEU A 130 -9.73 -14.38 -3.78
C LEU A 130 -9.14 -13.61 -4.96
N ALA A 131 -7.93 -13.96 -5.45
CA ALA A 131 -7.28 -13.20 -6.51
C ALA A 131 -7.78 -13.58 -7.90
N VAL A 132 -7.70 -12.62 -8.83
CA VAL A 132 -7.99 -12.79 -10.25
C VAL A 132 -7.05 -11.90 -11.08
N GLY A 133 -6.49 -12.47 -12.17
CA GLY A 133 -5.70 -11.71 -13.12
C GLY A 133 -6.59 -10.77 -13.95
N VAL A 134 -6.13 -9.54 -14.10
CA VAL A 134 -6.72 -8.53 -14.99
C VAL A 134 -5.61 -8.06 -15.92
N PHE A 135 -5.77 -8.32 -17.20
CA PHE A 135 -4.73 -8.07 -18.20
C PHE A 135 -5.00 -6.77 -18.95
N GLY A 136 -3.97 -5.95 -19.11
CA GLY A 136 -4.08 -4.69 -19.83
C GLY A 136 -4.32 -4.86 -21.33
N ASP A 137 -3.89 -5.98 -21.90
CA ASP A 137 -3.87 -6.24 -23.34
C ASP A 137 -5.11 -6.97 -23.90
N GLY A 138 -5.94 -7.53 -23.03
CA GLY A 138 -7.13 -8.30 -23.46
C GLY A 138 -8.45 -7.56 -23.36
N GLY A 139 -8.46 -6.35 -22.82
CA GLY A 139 -9.69 -5.63 -22.50
C GLY A 139 -9.55 -4.13 -22.28
N SER A 140 -8.56 -3.47 -22.86
CA SER A 140 -8.43 -2.01 -22.82
C SER A 140 -8.22 -1.36 -21.44
N LEU A 141 -7.71 -2.09 -20.43
CA LEU A 141 -7.45 -1.47 -19.12
C LEU A 141 -6.50 -0.29 -19.24
N PHE A 142 -5.36 -0.47 -19.94
CA PHE A 142 -4.41 0.58 -20.23
C PHE A 142 -4.29 0.82 -21.73
N THR A 143 -4.47 2.05 -22.17
CA THR A 143 -4.10 2.53 -23.49
C THR A 143 -2.94 3.50 -23.33
N GLY A 144 -1.99 3.47 -24.25
CA GLY A 144 -0.78 4.29 -24.19
C GLY A 144 -0.27 4.73 -25.55
N GLU A 145 0.73 5.58 -25.50
CA GLU A 145 1.47 6.03 -26.67
C GLU A 145 2.96 5.67 -26.52
N LYS A 146 3.64 5.45 -27.67
CA LYS A 146 5.07 5.15 -27.67
C LYS A 146 5.89 6.28 -27.08
N LYS A 147 6.86 5.89 -26.27
CA LYS A 147 7.76 6.81 -25.57
C LYS A 147 9.18 6.70 -26.09
N GLY A 148 9.82 7.85 -26.34
CA GLY A 148 11.26 7.98 -26.47
C GLY A 148 11.91 8.50 -25.17
N VAL A 149 13.22 8.52 -25.12
CA VAL A 149 14.00 9.09 -24.01
C VAL A 149 15.13 9.96 -24.54
N VAL A 150 15.43 11.04 -23.82
CA VAL A 150 16.61 11.87 -24.11
C VAL A 150 17.69 11.50 -23.10
N VAL A 151 18.85 11.07 -23.60
CA VAL A 151 20.04 10.76 -22.79
C VAL A 151 21.20 11.57 -23.36
N ASP A 152 21.87 12.35 -22.54
CA ASP A 152 23.00 13.20 -22.92
C ASP A 152 22.72 14.13 -24.11
N GLY A 153 21.45 14.58 -24.25
CA GLY A 153 21.02 15.47 -25.33
C GLY A 153 20.63 14.75 -26.64
N GLU A 154 20.79 13.43 -26.73
CA GLU A 154 20.35 12.62 -27.87
C GLU A 154 19.00 11.97 -27.59
N HIS A 155 18.12 11.96 -28.61
CA HIS A 155 16.83 11.31 -28.56
C HIS A 155 16.93 9.85 -29.00
N PHE A 156 16.48 8.93 -28.15
CA PHE A 156 16.46 7.50 -28.43
C PHE A 156 15.03 6.99 -28.54
N ASP A 157 14.76 6.23 -29.59
CA ASP A 157 13.56 5.40 -29.71
C ASP A 157 13.72 4.17 -28.81
N LEU A 158 12.70 3.91 -27.98
CA LEU A 158 12.67 2.77 -27.07
C LEU A 158 11.88 1.57 -27.64
N GLY A 159 11.37 1.68 -28.87
CA GLY A 159 10.54 0.66 -29.53
C GLY A 159 9.14 0.57 -28.91
N HIS A 160 8.77 -0.62 -28.41
CA HIS A 160 7.47 -0.87 -27.79
C HIS A 160 7.44 -0.51 -26.29
N VAL A 161 7.98 0.64 -25.94
CA VAL A 161 7.84 1.22 -24.61
C VAL A 161 6.85 2.38 -24.68
N GLY A 162 5.96 2.49 -23.69
CA GLY A 162 4.93 3.54 -23.71
C GLY A 162 4.65 4.21 -22.38
N ASP A 163 4.01 5.36 -22.48
CA ASP A 163 3.34 6.05 -21.38
C ASP A 163 1.83 5.82 -21.47
N ILE A 164 1.15 5.66 -20.35
CA ILE A 164 -0.30 5.48 -20.29
C ILE A 164 -0.99 6.81 -20.57
N THR A 165 -1.90 6.81 -21.54
CA THR A 165 -2.75 7.97 -21.90
C THR A 165 -4.17 7.82 -21.38
N HIS A 166 -4.65 6.58 -21.24
CA HIS A 166 -6.01 6.31 -20.78
C HIS A 166 -6.06 5.03 -19.93
N VAL A 167 -6.97 5.03 -18.94
CA VAL A 167 -7.26 3.86 -18.08
C VAL A 167 -8.76 3.61 -18.06
N ASP A 168 -9.20 2.42 -18.48
CA ASP A 168 -10.57 1.93 -18.27
C ASP A 168 -10.60 1.00 -17.04
N PRO A 169 -11.04 1.46 -15.87
CA PRO A 169 -11.02 0.67 -14.65
C PRO A 169 -12.16 -0.36 -14.56
N SER A 170 -13.02 -0.47 -15.55
CA SER A 170 -14.27 -1.26 -15.48
C SER A 170 -14.05 -2.73 -15.10
N GLY A 171 -13.03 -3.39 -15.69
CA GLY A 171 -12.68 -4.77 -15.37
C GLY A 171 -12.17 -4.94 -13.94
N VAL A 172 -11.39 -3.98 -13.45
CA VAL A 172 -10.90 -3.96 -12.06
C VAL A 172 -12.05 -3.73 -11.08
N LEU A 173 -12.94 -2.79 -11.38
CA LEU A 173 -14.13 -2.51 -10.55
C LEU A 173 -15.06 -3.71 -10.49
N ALA A 174 -15.31 -4.39 -11.62
CA ALA A 174 -16.10 -5.62 -11.65
C ALA A 174 -15.50 -6.74 -10.77
N ALA A 175 -14.18 -6.90 -10.79
CA ALA A 175 -13.50 -7.86 -9.92
C ALA A 175 -13.64 -7.48 -8.44
N ILE A 176 -13.51 -6.20 -8.10
CA ILE A 176 -13.72 -5.70 -6.73
C ILE A 176 -15.17 -5.95 -6.27
N GLU A 177 -16.16 -5.64 -7.10
CA GLU A 177 -17.58 -5.88 -6.81
C GLU A 177 -17.89 -7.37 -6.59
N ALA A 178 -17.20 -8.25 -7.34
CA ALA A 178 -17.26 -9.70 -7.14
C ALA A 178 -16.51 -10.18 -5.89
N GLY A 179 -15.99 -9.28 -5.08
CA GLY A 179 -15.25 -9.60 -3.86
C GLY A 179 -13.83 -10.11 -4.07
N ARG A 180 -13.26 -9.93 -5.28
CA ARG A 180 -11.94 -10.44 -5.66
C ARG A 180 -10.84 -9.39 -5.45
N ILE A 181 -9.61 -9.85 -5.49
CA ILE A 181 -8.38 -9.05 -5.49
C ILE A 181 -7.85 -9.02 -6.93
N PRO A 182 -7.99 -7.90 -7.67
CA PRO A 182 -7.44 -7.80 -9.01
C PRO A 182 -5.90 -7.75 -8.97
N VAL A 183 -5.27 -8.55 -9.84
CA VAL A 183 -3.82 -8.55 -10.07
C VAL A 183 -3.57 -8.08 -11.50
N VAL A 184 -2.93 -6.95 -11.65
CA VAL A 184 -2.80 -6.20 -12.91
C VAL A 184 -1.34 -6.19 -13.39
N SER A 185 -1.11 -6.57 -14.64
CA SER A 185 0.18 -6.46 -15.30
C SER A 185 0.41 -5.08 -15.93
N SER A 186 1.67 -4.61 -15.97
CA SER A 186 2.06 -3.32 -16.55
C SER A 186 2.24 -3.37 -18.08
N ILE A 187 1.20 -3.81 -18.79
CA ILE A 187 1.11 -3.83 -20.26
C ILE A 187 -0.03 -2.93 -20.71
N ALA A 188 0.20 -2.12 -21.74
CA ALA A 188 -0.83 -1.30 -22.39
C ALA A 188 -1.01 -1.68 -23.85
N ILE A 189 -2.10 -1.21 -24.47
CA ILE A 189 -2.33 -1.25 -25.91
C ILE A 189 -1.87 0.08 -26.50
N ASP A 190 -1.17 0.04 -27.63
CA ASP A 190 -0.80 1.22 -28.40
C ASP A 190 -2.06 1.87 -29.01
N ASP A 191 -2.36 3.14 -28.65
CA ASP A 191 -3.53 3.87 -29.15
C ASP A 191 -3.53 4.00 -30.68
N ALA A 192 -2.35 4.20 -31.25
CA ALA A 192 -2.18 4.30 -32.71
C ALA A 192 -2.25 2.93 -33.42
N HIS A 193 -1.92 1.85 -32.72
CA HIS A 193 -1.87 0.48 -33.27
C HIS A 193 -2.45 -0.52 -32.27
N PRO A 194 -3.80 -0.67 -32.20
CA PRO A 194 -4.47 -1.48 -31.15
C PRO A 194 -4.14 -2.98 -31.14
N ASP A 195 -3.45 -3.46 -32.15
CA ASP A 195 -2.89 -4.82 -32.25
C ASP A 195 -1.50 -4.96 -31.60
N GLN A 196 -0.89 -3.85 -31.19
CA GLN A 196 0.44 -3.80 -30.57
C GLN A 196 0.36 -3.53 -29.08
N ALA A 197 1.14 -4.30 -28.31
CA ALA A 197 1.34 -4.08 -26.90
C ALA A 197 2.49 -3.09 -26.64
N LEU A 198 2.41 -2.39 -25.52
CA LEU A 198 3.45 -1.52 -25.00
C LEU A 198 3.88 -1.99 -23.61
N ASN A 199 5.19 -2.07 -23.41
CA ASN A 199 5.81 -2.26 -22.11
C ASN A 199 5.78 -0.94 -21.33
N VAL A 200 5.02 -0.91 -20.23
CA VAL A 200 4.83 0.30 -19.42
C VAL A 200 5.54 0.14 -18.07
N ASN A 201 6.08 1.24 -17.56
CA ASN A 201 6.65 1.26 -16.22
C ASN A 201 5.57 0.92 -15.17
N ALA A 202 5.81 -0.09 -14.32
CA ALA A 202 4.84 -0.57 -13.36
C ALA A 202 4.50 0.47 -12.26
N ASP A 203 5.44 1.37 -11.92
CA ASP A 203 5.18 2.44 -10.96
C ASP A 203 4.19 3.46 -11.57
N ALA A 204 4.40 3.81 -12.86
CA ALA A 204 3.48 4.68 -13.61
C ALA A 204 2.10 4.02 -13.79
N ALA A 205 2.06 2.73 -14.12
CA ALA A 205 0.81 1.97 -14.25
C ALA A 205 0.01 1.95 -12.93
N ALA A 206 0.69 1.74 -11.81
CA ALA A 206 0.06 1.76 -10.49
C ALA A 206 -0.49 3.15 -10.13
N GLY A 207 0.26 4.21 -10.42
CA GLY A 207 -0.19 5.59 -10.23
C GLY A 207 -1.42 5.92 -11.08
N ALA A 208 -1.40 5.63 -12.37
CA ALA A 208 -2.52 5.87 -13.29
C ALA A 208 -3.78 5.08 -12.88
N LEU A 209 -3.62 3.81 -12.50
CA LEU A 209 -4.74 3.00 -12.03
C LEU A 209 -5.29 3.51 -10.69
N ALA A 210 -4.44 3.93 -9.76
CA ALA A 210 -4.87 4.49 -8.48
C ALA A 210 -5.71 5.77 -8.66
N ILE A 211 -5.35 6.61 -9.62
CA ILE A 211 -6.14 7.82 -9.99
C ILE A 211 -7.49 7.41 -10.56
N ALA A 212 -7.52 6.49 -11.54
CA ALA A 212 -8.74 6.05 -12.19
C ALA A 212 -9.74 5.39 -11.23
N LEU A 213 -9.22 4.62 -10.26
CA LEU A 213 -10.00 3.97 -9.20
C LEU A 213 -10.38 4.92 -8.04
N LYS A 214 -9.90 6.16 -8.03
CA LYS A 214 -10.02 7.09 -6.89
C LYS A 214 -9.58 6.45 -5.59
N ALA A 215 -8.44 5.75 -5.64
CA ALA A 215 -7.93 4.98 -4.52
C ALA A 215 -7.70 5.86 -3.28
N ALA A 216 -7.97 5.31 -2.11
CA ALA A 216 -7.67 5.99 -0.85
C ALA A 216 -6.17 6.06 -0.58
N LYS A 217 -5.42 5.08 -1.07
CA LYS A 217 -3.96 5.01 -0.90
C LYS A 217 -3.30 4.26 -2.06
N LEU A 218 -2.11 4.73 -2.45
CA LEU A 218 -1.17 4.01 -3.30
C LEU A 218 0.03 3.61 -2.45
N MET A 219 0.44 2.36 -2.51
CA MET A 219 1.65 1.86 -1.83
C MET A 219 2.59 1.25 -2.85
N MET A 220 3.85 1.66 -2.82
CA MET A 220 4.90 1.17 -3.71
C MET A 220 5.98 0.43 -2.92
N LEU A 221 6.09 -0.87 -3.11
CA LEU A 221 7.18 -1.65 -2.53
C LEU A 221 8.48 -1.34 -3.28
N THR A 222 9.52 -1.05 -2.49
CA THR A 222 10.86 -0.70 -2.98
C THR A 222 11.93 -1.51 -2.24
N ASP A 223 13.18 -1.38 -2.69
CA ASP A 223 14.34 -2.01 -2.05
C ASP A 223 15.09 -1.05 -1.11
N VAL A 224 14.40 0.02 -0.67
CA VAL A 224 14.94 1.02 0.26
C VAL A 224 13.90 1.37 1.33
N PRO A 225 14.31 1.79 2.53
CA PRO A 225 13.39 2.11 3.64
C PRO A 225 12.43 3.28 3.35
N GLY A 226 12.78 4.16 2.43
CA GLY A 226 12.00 5.36 2.11
C GLY A 226 12.82 6.35 1.28
N LEU A 227 12.36 7.59 1.21
CA LEU A 227 13.03 8.70 0.54
C LEU A 227 14.09 9.30 1.45
N TYR A 228 15.30 9.48 0.93
CA TYR A 228 16.36 10.23 1.60
C TYR A 228 16.43 11.65 1.00
N ARG A 229 16.42 12.67 1.87
CA ARG A 229 16.56 14.06 1.43
C ARG A 229 17.94 14.35 0.84
N ASN A 230 18.97 13.76 1.42
CA ASN A 230 20.38 14.00 1.08
C ASN A 230 21.15 12.68 1.00
N TRP A 231 20.86 11.84 0.01
CA TRP A 231 21.64 10.61 -0.18
C TRP A 231 23.13 10.94 -0.40
N PRO A 232 24.12 10.23 0.22
CA PRO A 232 23.97 8.96 0.95
C PRO A 232 23.78 9.08 2.48
N ASP A 233 23.41 10.24 2.99
CA ASP A 233 23.11 10.44 4.41
C ASP A 233 21.85 9.65 4.81
N ARG A 234 22.05 8.56 5.57
CA ARG A 234 20.97 7.67 5.99
C ARG A 234 20.07 8.25 7.08
N ASP A 235 20.53 9.28 7.78
CA ASP A 235 19.74 9.97 8.80
C ASP A 235 18.80 11.02 8.18
N SER A 236 18.94 11.25 6.85
CA SER A 236 18.10 12.18 6.09
C SER A 236 16.80 11.54 5.56
N ILE A 237 16.38 10.38 6.09
CA ILE A 237 15.13 9.73 5.70
C ILE A 237 13.93 10.62 6.02
N VAL A 238 12.95 10.65 5.13
CA VAL A 238 11.77 11.50 5.22
C VAL A 238 10.54 10.62 5.45
N ASP A 239 9.84 10.79 6.56
CA ASP A 239 8.60 10.06 6.84
C ASP A 239 7.41 10.62 6.06
N LEU A 240 7.39 11.94 5.84
CA LEU A 240 6.29 12.66 5.20
C LEU A 240 6.80 13.79 4.33
N ILE A 241 6.31 13.90 3.09
CA ILE A 241 6.65 14.97 2.16
C ILE A 241 5.40 15.51 1.45
N ALA A 242 5.28 16.84 1.38
CA ALA A 242 4.22 17.47 0.60
C ALA A 242 4.55 17.48 -0.90
N VAL A 243 3.51 17.49 -1.74
CA VAL A 243 3.64 17.51 -3.21
C VAL A 243 4.58 18.62 -3.70
N GLU A 244 4.45 19.84 -3.16
CA GLU A 244 5.28 20.98 -3.61
C GLU A 244 6.76 20.78 -3.26
N GLU A 245 7.03 20.32 -2.04
CA GLU A 245 8.39 20.01 -1.60
C GLU A 245 9.00 18.86 -2.42
N LEU A 246 8.20 17.83 -2.74
CA LEU A 246 8.65 16.74 -3.59
C LEU A 246 9.00 17.21 -5.00
N ARG A 247 8.24 18.14 -5.59
CA ARG A 247 8.55 18.72 -6.92
C ARG A 247 9.91 19.39 -6.95
N GLU A 248 10.26 20.09 -5.88
CA GLU A 248 11.56 20.75 -5.76
C GLU A 248 12.70 19.73 -5.59
N LEU A 249 12.42 18.62 -4.89
CA LEU A 249 13.42 17.58 -4.60
C LEU A 249 13.67 16.64 -5.78
N LEU A 250 12.64 16.35 -6.59
CA LEU A 250 12.69 15.36 -7.69
C LEU A 250 13.93 15.45 -8.59
N PRO A 251 14.37 16.66 -9.07
CA PRO A 251 15.53 16.76 -9.96
C PRO A 251 16.86 16.32 -9.32
N SER A 252 16.93 16.26 -8.00
CA SER A 252 18.13 15.89 -7.25
C SER A 252 18.16 14.41 -6.82
N LEU A 253 17.07 13.66 -7.07
CA LEU A 253 16.98 12.26 -6.69
C LEU A 253 17.79 11.35 -7.62
N GLU A 254 18.20 10.20 -7.10
CA GLU A 254 18.81 9.15 -7.90
C GLU A 254 17.83 8.64 -8.99
N SER A 255 18.38 8.26 -10.13
CA SER A 255 17.63 7.84 -11.33
C SER A 255 16.60 6.73 -11.06
N GLY A 256 16.90 5.81 -10.14
CA GLY A 256 15.99 4.72 -9.75
C GLY A 256 14.82 5.17 -8.86
N MET A 257 14.97 6.29 -8.15
CA MET A 257 13.94 6.84 -7.26
C MET A 257 12.98 7.79 -8.00
N ILE A 258 13.47 8.50 -9.02
CA ILE A 258 12.68 9.49 -9.78
C ILE A 258 11.36 8.89 -10.31
N PRO A 259 11.31 7.74 -11.00
CA PRO A 259 10.05 7.19 -11.51
C PRO A 259 9.03 6.90 -10.39
N LYS A 260 9.50 6.39 -9.26
CA LYS A 260 8.65 6.03 -8.11
C LYS A 260 8.04 7.27 -7.47
N MET A 261 8.88 8.28 -7.19
CA MET A 261 8.42 9.51 -6.57
C MET A 261 7.57 10.36 -7.52
N THR A 262 7.85 10.32 -8.83
CA THR A 262 6.98 10.93 -9.85
C THR A 262 5.60 10.28 -9.85
N ALA A 263 5.52 8.95 -9.87
CA ALA A 263 4.24 8.25 -9.84
C ALA A 263 3.46 8.49 -8.53
N CYS A 264 4.14 8.59 -7.37
CA CYS A 264 3.51 8.99 -6.11
C CYS A 264 2.98 10.43 -6.17
N LEU A 265 3.77 11.36 -6.69
CA LEU A 265 3.38 12.76 -6.87
C LEU A 265 2.16 12.89 -7.78
N ASP A 266 2.20 12.26 -8.96
CA ASP A 266 1.12 12.31 -9.94
C ASP A 266 -0.16 11.68 -9.37
N ALA A 267 -0.06 10.57 -8.64
CA ALA A 267 -1.19 9.94 -7.97
C ALA A 267 -1.87 10.89 -6.97
N VAL A 268 -1.08 11.55 -6.11
CA VAL A 268 -1.63 12.47 -5.12
C VAL A 268 -2.22 13.73 -5.76
N VAL A 269 -1.56 14.28 -6.78
CA VAL A 269 -2.09 15.40 -7.59
C VAL A 269 -3.37 15.00 -8.31
N GLY A 270 -3.45 13.75 -8.80
CA GLY A 270 -4.62 13.17 -9.44
C GLY A 270 -5.77 12.81 -8.49
N GLY A 271 -5.62 13.07 -7.17
CA GLY A 271 -6.70 12.94 -6.18
C GLY A 271 -6.64 11.65 -5.32
N VAL A 272 -5.59 10.84 -5.43
CA VAL A 272 -5.35 9.74 -4.49
C VAL A 272 -5.08 10.32 -3.09
N GLY A 273 -5.66 9.70 -2.06
CA GLY A 273 -5.64 10.24 -0.69
C GLY A 273 -4.23 10.38 -0.08
N GLY A 274 -3.29 9.52 -0.49
CA GLY A 274 -1.87 9.54 -0.15
C GLY A 274 -1.14 8.47 -0.94
N ALA A 275 0.16 8.65 -1.16
CA ALA A 275 0.99 7.66 -1.84
C ALA A 275 2.26 7.42 -1.02
N THR A 276 2.59 6.16 -0.75
CA THR A 276 3.72 5.80 0.11
C THR A 276 4.68 4.87 -0.60
N ILE A 277 5.98 5.13 -0.49
CA ILE A 277 7.01 4.13 -0.79
C ILE A 277 7.39 3.41 0.50
N ILE A 278 7.44 2.09 0.48
CA ILE A 278 7.74 1.25 1.65
C ILE A 278 8.82 0.21 1.32
N ASP A 279 9.55 -0.22 2.35
CA ASP A 279 10.58 -1.25 2.18
C ASP A 279 9.93 -2.63 2.00
N GLY A 280 9.93 -3.12 0.76
CA GLY A 280 9.43 -4.45 0.41
C GLY A 280 10.31 -5.62 0.89
N ARG A 281 11.48 -5.34 1.47
CA ARG A 281 12.36 -6.36 2.07
C ARG A 281 11.96 -6.71 3.51
N ILE A 282 11.03 -5.94 4.09
CA ILE A 282 10.50 -6.18 5.43
C ILE A 282 9.19 -6.95 5.29
N PRO A 283 9.08 -8.18 5.80
CA PRO A 283 7.83 -8.93 5.81
C PRO A 283 6.72 -8.12 6.49
N HIS A 284 5.52 -8.15 5.91
CA HIS A 284 4.33 -7.45 6.42
C HIS A 284 4.46 -5.92 6.54
N SER A 285 5.39 -5.30 5.80
CA SER A 285 5.54 -3.84 5.77
C SER A 285 4.27 -3.11 5.32
N ILE A 286 3.45 -3.76 4.48
CA ILE A 286 2.15 -3.24 4.04
C ILE A 286 1.19 -3.10 5.23
N LEU A 287 1.11 -4.11 6.10
CA LEU A 287 0.24 -4.04 7.28
C LEU A 287 0.73 -2.97 8.27
N LEU A 288 2.04 -2.85 8.45
CA LEU A 288 2.64 -1.78 9.26
C LEU A 288 2.30 -0.41 8.71
N GLU A 289 2.36 -0.23 7.38
CA GLU A 289 2.01 1.02 6.73
C GLU A 289 0.53 1.37 6.89
N VAL A 290 -0.36 0.40 6.75
CA VAL A 290 -1.81 0.66 6.77
C VAL A 290 -2.36 0.81 8.18
N PHE A 291 -1.87 0.04 9.16
CA PHE A 291 -2.53 -0.14 10.46
C PHE A 291 -1.76 0.40 11.67
N THR A 292 -0.62 1.08 11.47
CA THR A 292 0.13 1.68 12.59
C THR A 292 0.23 3.20 12.47
N LEU A 293 0.48 3.86 13.59
CA LEU A 293 0.54 5.33 13.70
C LEU A 293 1.73 5.95 12.93
N ARG A 294 2.82 5.21 12.78
CA ARG A 294 4.05 5.72 12.14
C ARG A 294 4.12 5.41 10.66
N GLY A 295 3.38 4.38 10.21
CA GLY A 295 3.62 3.81 8.89
C GLY A 295 4.97 3.08 8.79
N ALA A 296 5.37 2.72 7.58
CA ALA A 296 6.57 1.93 7.30
C ALA A 296 7.50 2.54 6.24
N GLY A 297 7.23 3.78 5.80
CA GLY A 297 7.98 4.38 4.71
C GLY A 297 7.83 5.89 4.59
N THR A 298 7.99 6.43 3.38
CA THR A 298 7.77 7.85 3.09
C THR A 298 6.41 8.07 2.45
N GLU A 299 5.54 8.83 3.09
CA GLU A 299 4.22 9.19 2.57
C GLU A 299 4.27 10.54 1.85
N VAL A 300 3.82 10.57 0.59
CA VAL A 300 3.55 11.78 -0.18
C VAL A 300 2.11 12.20 0.07
N ILE A 301 1.92 13.45 0.45
CA ILE A 301 0.62 14.00 0.82
C ILE A 301 0.28 15.25 0.02
N PRO A 302 -1.02 15.56 -0.16
CA PRO A 302 -1.44 16.82 -0.73
C PRO A 302 -0.89 18.00 0.09
N ASP A 303 -0.72 19.14 -0.56
CA ASP A 303 -0.40 20.39 0.13
C ASP A 303 -1.40 20.65 1.27
N PRO A 304 -0.94 21.02 2.48
CA PRO A 304 -1.80 21.32 3.62
C PRO A 304 -2.95 22.29 3.32
N SER A 305 -2.72 23.26 2.42
CA SER A 305 -3.74 24.25 1.99
C SER A 305 -4.81 23.67 1.04
N ARG A 306 -4.59 22.50 0.46
CA ARG A 306 -5.47 21.84 -0.53
C ARG A 306 -6.14 20.57 -0.02
N ARG A 307 -5.91 20.21 1.24
CA ARG A 307 -6.47 18.99 1.83
C ARG A 307 -7.98 19.06 1.98
N THR A 308 -8.64 18.00 1.56
CA THR A 308 -10.04 17.74 1.92
C THR A 308 -10.10 17.08 3.30
N GLU A 309 -11.27 17.13 3.97
CA GLU A 309 -11.46 16.52 5.32
C GLU A 309 -11.10 15.02 5.37
N ASN A 310 -11.12 14.33 4.23
CA ASN A 310 -10.78 12.90 4.12
C ASN A 310 -9.26 12.62 3.95
N GLN A 311 -8.44 13.66 3.81
CA GLN A 311 -6.99 13.55 3.55
C GLN A 311 -6.17 13.86 4.80
N MET A 312 -6.38 13.10 5.86
CA MET A 312 -5.57 13.22 7.08
C MET A 312 -4.33 12.31 7.00
N THR A 313 -3.18 12.84 7.41
CA THR A 313 -1.95 12.06 7.53
C THR A 313 -2.03 11.04 8.67
N HIS A 314 -1.19 10.02 8.64
CA HIS A 314 -1.00 9.09 9.75
C HIS A 314 -0.74 9.81 11.07
N ALA A 315 0.16 10.81 11.07
CA ALA A 315 0.47 11.62 12.25
C ALA A 315 -0.73 12.42 12.80
N GLU A 316 -1.61 12.92 11.93
CA GLU A 316 -2.82 13.66 12.34
C GLU A 316 -3.88 12.73 12.94
N ILE A 317 -4.04 11.55 12.35
CA ILE A 317 -4.95 10.52 12.88
C ILE A 317 -4.43 10.03 14.23
N GLY A 318 -3.13 9.77 14.34
CA GLY A 318 -2.49 9.41 15.59
C GLY A 318 -2.72 10.42 16.69
N ARG A 319 -2.59 11.71 16.41
CA ARG A 319 -2.91 12.78 17.38
C ARG A 319 -4.37 12.78 17.79
N ARG A 320 -5.32 12.57 16.86
CA ARG A 320 -6.76 12.49 17.21
C ARG A 320 -7.08 11.27 18.07
N VAL A 321 -6.48 10.11 17.75
CA VAL A 321 -6.66 8.89 18.55
C VAL A 321 -6.08 9.06 19.95
N ALA A 322 -4.89 9.62 20.09
CA ALA A 322 -4.27 9.92 21.38
C ALA A 322 -5.11 10.93 22.21
N ALA A 323 -5.66 11.96 21.56
CA ALA A 323 -6.53 12.94 22.20
C ALA A 323 -7.86 12.33 22.67
N SER A 324 -8.45 11.42 21.88
CA SER A 324 -9.68 10.72 22.28
C SER A 324 -9.48 9.73 23.43
N ALA A 325 -8.31 9.06 23.44
CA ALA A 325 -7.94 8.16 24.54
C ALA A 325 -7.70 8.90 25.88
N SER A 326 -7.08 10.09 25.82
CA SER A 326 -6.86 10.91 27.00
C SER A 326 -8.15 11.54 27.54
N SER A 327 -9.13 11.85 26.70
CA SER A 327 -10.43 12.38 27.15
C SER A 327 -11.31 11.31 27.81
N SER A 328 -11.22 10.04 27.39
CA SER A 328 -11.94 8.94 28.03
C SER A 328 -11.33 8.52 29.37
N ALA A 329 -10.03 8.72 29.57
CA ALA A 329 -9.36 8.44 30.84
C ALA A 329 -9.66 9.49 31.94
N THR A 330 -9.97 10.73 31.56
CA THR A 330 -10.34 11.79 32.50
C THR A 330 -11.81 11.72 32.98
N ASP A 331 -12.68 11.05 32.20
CA ASP A 331 -14.11 10.93 32.58
C ASP A 331 -14.39 9.75 33.54
N HIS A 332 -13.45 8.82 33.73
CA HIS A 332 -13.55 7.73 34.71
C HIS A 332 -12.89 8.05 36.07
N GLY A 333 -12.28 9.23 36.23
CA GLY A 333 -11.58 9.65 37.45
C GLY A 333 -12.41 10.45 38.47
N THR A 334 -13.68 10.77 38.23
CA THR A 334 -14.46 11.70 39.05
C THR A 334 -15.72 11.13 39.69
N THR A 335 -15.89 9.80 39.76
CA THR A 335 -17.08 9.21 40.40
C THR A 335 -16.79 8.24 41.54
N THR A 336 -15.71 8.45 42.32
CA THR A 336 -15.51 7.73 43.58
C THR A 336 -14.97 8.65 44.67
N SER A 337 -15.79 9.62 45.11
CA SER A 337 -15.59 10.26 46.41
C SER A 337 -16.84 11.03 46.82
N SER A 338 -17.91 10.32 47.24
CA SER A 338 -18.97 10.90 48.06
C SER A 338 -19.91 9.82 48.59
N ALA A 339 -19.40 8.94 49.45
CA ALA A 339 -20.25 8.08 50.30
C ALA A 339 -19.46 7.58 51.50
N ALA A 340 -18.99 8.47 52.35
CA ALA A 340 -18.54 8.14 53.70
C ALA A 340 -18.63 9.42 54.56
N ASP A 341 -19.79 9.78 55.00
CA ASP A 341 -19.98 10.47 56.30
C ASP A 341 -21.47 10.67 56.59
N ARG A 342 -22.07 9.78 57.38
CA ARG A 342 -23.26 9.98 58.21
C ARG A 342 -23.69 8.66 58.87
N THR A 343 -23.08 8.29 59.96
CA THR A 343 -23.76 7.59 61.09
C THR A 343 -22.92 7.71 62.35
N ALA A 344 -23.26 8.68 63.15
CA ALA A 344 -22.96 8.65 64.58
C ALA A 344 -24.07 9.41 65.36
N GLY A 345 -24.74 8.67 66.24
CA GLY A 345 -25.54 9.22 67.36
C GLY A 345 -27.06 9.10 67.18
N LYS A 346 -27.80 8.34 67.94
CA LYS A 346 -27.97 8.24 69.37
C LYS A 346 -28.94 7.11 69.70
N HIS A 347 -28.67 6.47 70.82
CA HIS A 347 -29.58 5.65 71.63
C HIS A 347 -30.86 6.38 72.01
N GLU A 348 -31.96 5.63 72.03
CA GLU A 348 -32.73 5.49 73.32
C GLU A 348 -33.83 4.43 73.16
N ALA A 349 -34.01 3.66 74.24
CA ALA A 349 -34.96 2.59 74.47
C ALA A 349 -36.39 3.07 74.56
N THR A 350 -37.32 2.23 74.23
CA THR A 350 -38.42 1.89 75.18
C THR A 350 -39.23 0.71 74.66
N THR A 351 -39.46 -0.19 75.57
CA THR A 351 -40.36 -1.32 75.69
C THR A 351 -41.84 -1.05 75.28
N GLU A 352 -42.51 -2.06 74.77
CA GLU A 352 -43.65 -2.80 75.34
C GLU A 352 -44.66 -3.30 74.27
N LYS A 353 -44.92 -4.61 74.40
CA LYS A 353 -46.19 -5.36 74.27
C LYS A 353 -47.13 -5.15 73.08
N GLY A 354 -47.45 -6.18 72.43
CA GLY A 354 -48.54 -7.07 72.79
C GLY A 354 -49.52 -7.34 71.66
N HIS A 355 -49.81 -8.58 71.49
CA HIS A 355 -51.09 -9.26 71.06
C HIS A 355 -51.58 -9.19 69.60
N GLU A 356 -51.70 -10.45 69.18
CA GLU A 356 -52.92 -11.08 68.60
C GLU A 356 -53.54 -10.43 67.32
N GLN A 357 -53.49 -11.04 66.23
CA GLN A 357 -54.33 -12.15 65.70
C GLN A 357 -53.71 -12.59 64.38
#